data_736493d57ccf0e097035aa1858183c59
#
_entry.id   736493d57ccf0e097035aa1858183c59
#
_cell.length_a   1.000
_cell.length_b   1.000
_cell.length_c   1.000
_cell.angle_alpha   90.00
_cell.angle_beta   90.00
_cell.angle_gamma   90.00
#
_symmetry.space_group_name_H-M   'P 1'
#
loop_
_entity.id
_entity.type
_entity.pdbx_description
1 polymer ?
#
loop_
_entity_poly.entity_id
_entity_poly.type
_entity_poly.pdbx_seq_one_letter_code
_entity_poly.pdbx_strand_id
1 'polypeptide(L)'
;MLTYILTEISSPISCHIIRRVNRFTVLVSINGNLSYAYLNNTGRLQTFMVEGRLAYLLENSIKQSSSYKLFAVEDDNLAALVDTHLQMELFEKALIMGLIKQFKDFKIAGRNVPLRSSLIDYLLEHSGKMSYLEVKSAVMRIDRSTASYPDCPSVRGRRHIKDLISASSEGLDCAMLFIAALPYVDRFKPNGIADPKLVDLLRLAMKSGVRIKAISMHYDPSSSSIYLDNPELNVEV
;
A
#
# COMPACT_ATOMS: atom_id res chain seq x y z
N MET A 1 14.62 -5.03 15.40
CA MET A 1 14.37 -5.23 13.95
C MET A 1 15.10 -4.12 13.21
N LEU A 2 15.77 -4.39 12.09
CA LEU A 2 16.48 -3.35 11.34
C LEU A 2 15.44 -2.55 10.53
N THR A 3 15.32 -1.26 10.84
CA THR A 3 14.49 -0.30 10.14
C THR A 3 15.35 0.45 9.12
N TYR A 4 14.87 0.64 7.91
CA TYR A 4 15.63 1.26 6.82
C TYR A 4 14.95 2.56 6.38
N ILE A 5 15.70 3.64 6.27
CA ILE A 5 15.20 4.88 5.66
C ILE A 5 15.07 4.63 4.14
N LEU A 6 13.85 4.74 3.63
CA LEU A 6 13.59 4.66 2.20
C LEU A 6 13.79 6.01 1.52
N THR A 7 13.29 7.08 2.13
CA THR A 7 13.42 8.43 1.57
C THR A 7 13.17 9.49 2.62
N GLU A 8 13.74 10.66 2.40
CA GLU A 8 13.38 11.87 3.11
C GLU A 8 12.36 12.65 2.29
N ILE A 9 11.41 13.28 2.96
CA ILE A 9 10.36 14.10 2.36
C ILE A 9 10.76 15.56 2.47
N SER A 10 11.00 16.19 1.34
CA SER A 10 11.33 17.61 1.30
C SER A 10 10.07 18.46 1.51
N SER A 11 10.13 19.40 2.47
CA SER A 11 9.11 20.41 2.72
C SER A 11 7.67 19.86 2.86
N PRO A 12 7.44 18.90 3.77
CA PRO A 12 6.09 18.43 4.04
C PRO A 12 5.27 19.55 4.68
N ILE A 13 4.00 19.67 4.27
CA ILE A 13 3.07 20.67 4.79
C ILE A 13 2.11 19.99 5.74
N SER A 14 2.08 20.43 7.01
CA SER A 14 1.10 19.95 7.99
C SER A 14 -0.27 20.57 7.76
N CYS A 15 -1.31 19.78 7.90
CA CYS A 15 -2.71 20.22 7.79
C CYS A 15 -3.62 19.42 8.72
N HIS A 16 -4.85 19.87 8.90
CA HIS A 16 -5.89 19.08 9.56
C HIS A 16 -6.96 18.67 8.56
N ILE A 17 -7.38 17.42 8.61
CA ILE A 17 -8.47 16.92 7.79
C ILE A 17 -9.76 17.58 8.24
N ILE A 18 -10.53 18.13 7.31
CA ILE A 18 -11.89 18.60 7.55
C ILE A 18 -12.89 17.48 7.17
N ARG A 19 -12.83 17.03 5.92
CA ARG A 19 -13.64 15.90 5.45
C ARG A 19 -13.16 15.35 4.11
N ARG A 20 -13.44 14.11 3.84
CA ARG A 20 -13.32 13.56 2.48
C ARG A 20 -14.49 14.02 1.65
N VAL A 21 -14.22 14.70 0.55
CA VAL A 21 -15.24 15.27 -0.36
C VAL A 21 -15.74 14.23 -1.34
N ASN A 22 -14.81 13.48 -1.92
CA ASN A 22 -15.11 12.38 -2.83
C ASN A 22 -13.95 11.36 -2.80
N ARG A 23 -13.96 10.40 -3.74
CA ARG A 23 -12.95 9.33 -3.80
C ARG A 23 -11.50 9.85 -3.86
N PHE A 24 -11.28 11.00 -4.50
CA PHE A 24 -9.94 11.53 -4.80
C PHE A 24 -9.66 12.90 -4.20
N THR A 25 -10.57 13.44 -3.38
CA THR A 25 -10.45 14.81 -2.86
C THR A 25 -10.76 14.86 -1.38
N VAL A 26 -9.85 15.48 -0.63
CA VAL A 26 -10.02 15.76 0.81
C VAL A 26 -9.98 17.27 1.01
N LEU A 27 -10.93 17.81 1.76
CA LEU A 27 -10.89 19.18 2.26
C LEU A 27 -10.04 19.20 3.51
N VAL A 28 -9.04 20.05 3.55
CA VAL A 28 -8.08 20.21 4.65
C VAL A 28 -7.99 21.66 5.09
N SER A 29 -7.51 21.90 6.30
CA SER A 29 -7.16 23.20 6.84
C SER A 29 -5.65 23.32 6.96
N ILE A 30 -5.04 24.30 6.29
CA ILE A 30 -3.61 24.63 6.36
C ILE A 30 -3.51 25.99 7.03
N ASN A 31 -2.96 26.07 8.25
CA ASN A 31 -2.84 27.29 9.02
C ASN A 31 -4.17 28.10 9.11
N GLY A 32 -5.30 27.38 9.30
CA GLY A 32 -6.64 27.95 9.38
C GLY A 32 -7.33 28.23 8.03
N ASN A 33 -6.61 28.12 6.91
CA ASN A 33 -7.18 28.32 5.57
C ASN A 33 -7.63 26.99 4.96
N LEU A 34 -8.82 26.97 4.37
CA LEU A 34 -9.35 25.79 3.68
C LEU A 34 -8.70 25.58 2.32
N SER A 35 -8.33 24.34 2.03
CA SER A 35 -7.75 23.93 0.76
C SER A 35 -8.21 22.53 0.37
N TYR A 36 -8.14 22.21 -0.92
CA TYR A 36 -8.37 20.84 -1.40
C TYR A 36 -7.04 20.12 -1.61
N ALA A 37 -6.98 18.86 -1.17
CA ALA A 37 -5.86 17.98 -1.42
C ALA A 37 -6.29 16.76 -2.25
N TYR A 38 -5.48 16.37 -3.22
CA TYR A 38 -5.65 15.13 -3.96
C TYR A 38 -5.29 13.92 -3.10
N LEU A 39 -6.13 12.90 -3.10
CA LEU A 39 -5.91 11.62 -2.42
C LEU A 39 -5.82 10.50 -3.44
N ASN A 40 -4.65 9.92 -3.62
CA ASN A 40 -4.46 8.76 -4.51
C ASN A 40 -4.71 7.43 -3.76
N ASN A 41 -5.93 7.26 -3.29
CA ASN A 41 -6.37 6.01 -2.65
C ASN A 41 -7.88 5.85 -2.78
N THR A 42 -8.31 4.76 -3.39
CA THR A 42 -9.74 4.47 -3.59
C THR A 42 -10.40 3.74 -2.43
N GLY A 43 -9.63 3.31 -1.43
CA GLY A 43 -10.12 2.75 -0.19
C GLY A 43 -10.95 3.76 0.62
N ARG A 44 -11.74 3.28 1.55
CA ARG A 44 -12.56 4.15 2.41
C ARG A 44 -11.73 4.95 3.40
N LEU A 45 -10.66 4.34 3.95
CA LEU A 45 -9.76 4.95 4.93
C LEU A 45 -10.50 5.58 6.12
N GLN A 46 -11.59 4.96 6.57
CA GLN A 46 -12.50 5.54 7.57
C GLN A 46 -11.80 5.92 8.87
N THR A 47 -10.81 5.13 9.29
CA THR A 47 -10.02 5.38 10.52
C THR A 47 -9.07 6.57 10.39
N PHE A 48 -8.74 6.98 9.17
CA PHE A 48 -7.81 8.07 8.89
C PHE A 48 -8.49 9.36 8.42
N MET A 49 -9.59 9.25 7.66
CA MET A 49 -10.32 10.40 7.14
C MET A 49 -11.29 10.99 8.20
N VAL A 50 -10.75 11.30 9.39
CA VAL A 50 -11.49 11.83 10.54
C VAL A 50 -11.23 13.33 10.67
N GLU A 51 -12.29 14.12 10.93
CA GLU A 51 -12.19 15.56 11.13
C GLU A 51 -11.23 15.91 12.29
N GLY A 52 -10.41 16.94 12.08
CA GLY A 52 -9.41 17.41 13.03
C GLY A 52 -8.12 16.59 13.09
N ARG A 53 -8.04 15.44 12.38
CA ARG A 53 -6.82 14.63 12.40
C ARG A 53 -5.68 15.32 11.65
N LEU A 54 -4.49 15.31 12.24
CA LEU A 54 -3.28 15.85 11.63
C LEU A 54 -2.89 14.98 10.41
N ALA A 55 -2.49 15.65 9.34
CA ALA A 55 -2.10 15.00 8.10
C ALA A 55 -1.00 15.80 7.39
N TYR A 56 -0.38 15.16 6.40
CA TYR A 56 0.80 15.70 5.74
C TYR A 56 0.60 15.71 4.22
N LEU A 57 0.93 16.86 3.64
CA LEU A 57 0.76 17.14 2.23
C LEU A 57 2.12 17.33 1.56
N LEU A 58 2.16 17.01 0.27
CA LEU A 58 3.18 17.48 -0.66
C LEU A 58 2.57 18.51 -1.62
N GLU A 59 3.37 19.43 -2.11
CA GLU A 59 2.98 20.23 -3.26
C GLU A 59 2.77 19.34 -4.48
N ASN A 60 1.67 19.55 -5.18
CA ASN A 60 1.34 18.80 -6.38
C ASN A 60 1.85 19.54 -7.61
N SER A 61 3.00 19.13 -8.13
CA SER A 61 3.63 19.71 -9.32
C SER A 61 2.88 19.44 -10.62
N ILE A 62 1.97 18.45 -10.62
CA ILE A 62 1.12 18.16 -11.77
C ILE A 62 -0.07 19.10 -11.70
N LYS A 63 -0.35 19.88 -12.77
CA LYS A 63 -1.54 20.73 -12.92
C LYS A 63 -2.83 19.89 -12.94
N GLN A 64 -3.18 19.35 -11.79
CA GLN A 64 -4.47 18.72 -11.51
C GLN A 64 -5.34 19.69 -10.70
N SER A 65 -6.56 19.31 -10.42
CA SER A 65 -7.56 20.12 -9.70
C SER A 65 -7.18 20.55 -8.27
N SER A 66 -5.99 20.19 -7.76
CA SER A 66 -5.49 20.53 -6.43
C SER A 66 -4.00 20.82 -6.44
N SER A 67 -3.59 21.87 -5.72
CA SER A 67 -2.18 22.24 -5.51
C SER A 67 -1.46 21.33 -4.52
N TYR A 68 -2.19 20.48 -3.80
CA TYR A 68 -1.67 19.61 -2.75
C TYR A 68 -2.05 18.16 -2.96
N LYS A 69 -1.19 17.25 -2.50
CA LYS A 69 -1.38 15.81 -2.47
C LYS A 69 -1.27 15.30 -1.04
N LEU A 70 -2.29 14.66 -0.54
CA LEU A 70 -2.29 14.05 0.77
C LEU A 70 -1.51 12.72 0.71
N PHE A 71 -0.37 12.63 1.41
CA PHE A 71 0.45 11.43 1.37
C PHE A 71 0.44 10.63 2.67
N ALA A 72 0.29 11.31 3.83
CA ALA A 72 0.29 10.63 5.12
C ALA A 72 -0.72 11.24 6.10
N VAL A 73 -1.18 10.44 7.05
CA VAL A 73 -2.12 10.84 8.10
C VAL A 73 -1.61 10.31 9.44
N GLU A 74 -1.66 11.16 10.47
CA GLU A 74 -1.20 10.85 11.82
C GLU A 74 -1.80 9.53 12.34
N ASP A 75 -0.94 8.75 12.98
CA ASP A 75 -1.26 7.49 13.63
C ASP A 75 -0.34 7.35 14.87
N ASP A 76 -0.83 7.83 16.03
CA ASP A 76 -0.06 8.12 17.24
C ASP A 76 1.03 9.19 16.96
N ASN A 77 2.30 8.92 17.28
CA ASN A 77 3.43 9.85 17.05
C ASN A 77 4.05 9.73 15.64
N LEU A 78 3.57 8.80 14.84
CA LEU A 78 4.02 8.54 13.47
C LEU A 78 2.85 8.77 12.50
N ALA A 79 3.00 8.37 11.23
CA ALA A 79 1.92 8.53 10.28
C ALA A 79 1.80 7.35 9.31
N ALA A 80 0.55 7.00 9.00
CA ALA A 80 0.20 6.04 7.98
C ALA A 80 0.35 6.67 6.59
N LEU A 81 0.99 5.96 5.65
CA LEU A 81 1.06 6.39 4.26
C LEU A 81 -0.23 6.03 3.54
N VAL A 82 -1.00 7.03 3.13
CA VAL A 82 -2.30 6.83 2.46
C VAL A 82 -2.21 6.94 0.94
N ASP A 83 -1.13 7.49 0.40
CA ASP A 83 -0.88 7.61 -1.03
C ASP A 83 -0.35 6.30 -1.61
N THR A 84 -1.17 5.61 -2.40
CA THR A 84 -0.80 4.32 -3.00
C THR A 84 0.28 4.44 -4.08
N HIS A 85 0.37 5.57 -4.77
CA HIS A 85 1.43 5.79 -5.77
C HIS A 85 2.80 5.90 -5.09
N LEU A 86 2.88 6.68 -4.01
CA LEU A 86 4.09 6.79 -3.20
C LEU A 86 4.49 5.44 -2.60
N GLN A 87 3.53 4.63 -2.13
CA GLN A 87 3.81 3.28 -1.63
C GLN A 87 4.47 2.38 -2.71
N MET A 88 4.00 2.48 -3.97
CA MET A 88 4.57 1.73 -5.08
C MET A 88 6.00 2.20 -5.42
N GLU A 89 6.24 3.51 -5.45
CA GLU A 89 7.59 4.08 -5.65
C GLU A 89 8.56 3.61 -4.56
N LEU A 90 8.11 3.60 -3.31
CA LEU A 90 8.90 3.15 -2.17
C LEU A 90 9.15 1.64 -2.20
N PHE A 91 8.18 0.85 -2.64
CA PHE A 91 8.38 -0.59 -2.89
C PHE A 91 9.46 -0.81 -3.95
N GLU A 92 9.40 -0.12 -5.09
CA GLU A 92 10.43 -0.22 -6.14
C GLU A 92 11.81 0.15 -5.61
N LYS A 93 11.90 1.23 -4.83
CA LYS A 93 13.16 1.65 -4.19
C LYS A 93 13.70 0.58 -3.25
N ALA A 94 12.85 0.03 -2.38
CA ALA A 94 13.23 -1.03 -1.46
C ALA A 94 13.66 -2.32 -2.20
N LEU A 95 13.01 -2.63 -3.33
CA LEU A 95 13.38 -3.75 -4.19
C LEU A 95 14.78 -3.55 -4.82
N ILE A 96 15.03 -2.37 -5.40
CA ILE A 96 16.33 -2.02 -6.02
C ILE A 96 17.46 -2.04 -4.97
N MET A 97 17.18 -1.58 -3.74
CA MET A 97 18.13 -1.62 -2.64
C MET A 97 18.35 -3.03 -2.07
N GLY A 98 17.63 -4.06 -2.55
CA GLY A 98 17.73 -5.43 -2.06
C GLY A 98 17.23 -5.65 -0.63
N LEU A 99 16.39 -4.74 -0.12
CA LEU A 99 15.90 -4.76 1.26
C LEU A 99 14.78 -5.78 1.47
N ILE A 100 14.02 -6.14 0.43
CA ILE A 100 12.89 -7.07 0.51
C ILE A 100 13.41 -8.50 0.27
N LYS A 101 13.69 -9.23 1.34
CA LYS A 101 14.37 -10.54 1.28
C LYS A 101 13.69 -11.54 0.36
N GLN A 102 12.35 -11.60 0.35
CA GLN A 102 11.57 -12.54 -0.47
C GLN A 102 11.59 -12.20 -1.97
N PHE A 103 12.08 -11.03 -2.34
CA PHE A 103 12.31 -10.59 -3.72
C PHE A 103 13.76 -10.12 -3.95
N LYS A 104 14.69 -10.63 -3.14
CA LYS A 104 16.11 -10.30 -3.29
C LYS A 104 16.58 -10.72 -4.70
N ASP A 105 17.34 -9.83 -5.31
CA ASP A 105 17.91 -9.99 -6.66
C ASP A 105 16.87 -10.01 -7.82
N PHE A 106 15.59 -9.78 -7.52
CA PHE A 106 14.58 -9.56 -8.55
C PHE A 106 14.72 -8.18 -9.17
N LYS A 107 14.47 -8.10 -10.48
CA LYS A 107 14.42 -6.86 -11.25
C LYS A 107 13.03 -6.64 -11.82
N ILE A 108 12.63 -5.39 -12.01
CA ILE A 108 11.36 -5.03 -12.64
C ILE A 108 11.55 -5.16 -14.17
N ALA A 109 10.96 -6.19 -14.75
CA ALA A 109 10.94 -6.41 -16.21
C ALA A 109 9.76 -5.67 -16.88
N GLY A 110 8.67 -5.41 -16.15
CA GLY A 110 7.51 -4.69 -16.67
C GLY A 110 6.59 -4.17 -15.58
N ARG A 111 5.80 -3.15 -15.91
CA ARG A 111 4.75 -2.56 -15.07
C ARG A 111 3.42 -2.60 -15.78
N ASN A 112 2.32 -2.78 -15.03
CA ASN A 112 0.96 -2.89 -15.58
C ASN A 112 0.86 -3.94 -16.68
N VAL A 113 1.30 -5.16 -16.38
CA VAL A 113 1.45 -6.24 -17.35
C VAL A 113 0.13 -7.00 -17.50
N PRO A 114 -0.35 -7.24 -18.72
CA PRO A 114 -1.54 -8.06 -18.94
C PRO A 114 -1.35 -9.49 -18.40
N LEU A 115 -2.31 -9.95 -17.62
CA LEU A 115 -2.45 -11.33 -17.21
C LEU A 115 -3.93 -11.70 -17.26
N ARG A 116 -4.34 -12.50 -18.25
CA ARG A 116 -5.74 -12.87 -18.49
C ARG A 116 -6.67 -11.65 -18.60
N SER A 117 -7.60 -11.49 -17.65
CA SER A 117 -8.56 -10.39 -17.64
C SER A 117 -8.09 -9.16 -16.83
N SER A 118 -6.91 -9.24 -16.24
CA SER A 118 -6.35 -8.21 -15.34
C SER A 118 -5.08 -7.59 -15.89
N LEU A 119 -4.78 -6.37 -15.40
CA LEU A 119 -3.46 -5.78 -15.45
C LEU A 119 -2.83 -5.95 -14.07
N ILE A 120 -1.75 -6.71 -13.99
CA ILE A 120 -0.98 -6.98 -12.78
C ILE A 120 0.11 -5.92 -12.65
N ASP A 121 0.36 -5.45 -11.44
CA ASP A 121 1.21 -4.28 -11.19
C ASP A 121 2.64 -4.47 -11.72
N TYR A 122 3.25 -5.66 -11.56
CA TYR A 122 4.61 -5.92 -11.98
C TYR A 122 4.80 -7.28 -12.62
N LEU A 123 5.71 -7.32 -13.59
CA LEU A 123 6.44 -8.51 -14.00
C LEU A 123 7.87 -8.37 -13.48
N LEU A 124 8.28 -9.26 -12.59
CA LEU A 124 9.62 -9.33 -12.05
C LEU A 124 10.43 -10.41 -12.75
N GLU A 125 11.74 -10.21 -12.85
CA GLU A 125 12.69 -11.17 -13.40
C GLU A 125 13.74 -11.52 -12.35
N HIS A 126 14.04 -12.81 -12.20
CA HIS A 126 15.15 -13.32 -11.40
C HIS A 126 15.76 -14.56 -12.07
N SER A 127 17.05 -14.50 -12.40
CA SER A 127 17.80 -15.61 -13.02
C SER A 127 17.10 -16.21 -14.25
N GLY A 128 16.56 -15.35 -15.13
CA GLY A 128 15.85 -15.75 -16.35
C GLY A 128 14.41 -16.24 -16.14
N LYS A 129 13.91 -16.25 -14.91
CA LYS A 129 12.52 -16.62 -14.60
C LYS A 129 11.67 -15.39 -14.36
N MET A 130 10.45 -15.41 -14.88
CA MET A 130 9.48 -14.33 -14.73
C MET A 130 8.48 -14.64 -13.61
N SER A 131 8.15 -13.62 -12.82
CA SER A 131 7.19 -13.70 -11.72
C SER A 131 6.19 -12.55 -11.81
N TYR A 132 4.90 -12.84 -11.86
CA TYR A 132 3.84 -11.84 -11.78
C TYR A 132 3.62 -11.42 -10.34
N LEU A 133 3.65 -10.12 -10.07
CA LEU A 133 3.44 -9.57 -8.74
C LEU A 133 2.32 -8.54 -8.73
N GLU A 134 1.29 -8.83 -7.96
CA GLU A 134 0.22 -7.88 -7.62
C GLU A 134 0.49 -7.25 -6.26
N VAL A 135 0.37 -5.93 -6.15
CA VAL A 135 0.59 -5.18 -4.91
C VAL A 135 -0.73 -4.61 -4.39
N LYS A 136 -0.95 -4.70 -3.09
CA LYS A 136 -2.13 -4.15 -2.42
C LYS A 136 -1.73 -3.28 -1.24
N SER A 137 -2.32 -2.09 -1.18
CA SER A 137 -2.19 -1.19 -0.03
C SER A 137 -3.07 -1.68 1.12
N ALA A 138 -2.47 -2.00 2.25
CA ALA A 138 -3.13 -2.47 3.47
C ALA A 138 -3.07 -1.38 4.56
N VAL A 139 -3.88 -0.33 4.39
CA VAL A 139 -3.97 0.82 5.30
C VAL A 139 -5.27 0.75 6.10
N MET A 140 -5.43 -0.33 6.82
CA MET A 140 -6.51 -0.57 7.77
C MET A 140 -5.93 -1.34 8.95
N ARG A 141 -6.43 -1.11 10.16
CA ARG A 141 -6.09 -1.89 11.36
C ARG A 141 -7.26 -2.75 11.80
N ILE A 142 -6.97 -3.97 12.23
CA ILE A 142 -7.90 -4.79 13.03
C ILE A 142 -7.68 -4.47 14.52
N ASP A 143 -6.42 -4.39 14.92
CA ASP A 143 -5.94 -3.99 16.24
C ASP A 143 -4.65 -3.17 16.11
N ARG A 144 -3.98 -2.86 17.23
CA ARG A 144 -2.80 -2.00 17.22
C ARG A 144 -1.66 -2.56 16.36
N SER A 145 -1.49 -3.87 16.30
CA SER A 145 -0.35 -4.53 15.64
C SER A 145 -0.70 -5.22 14.32
N THR A 146 -1.98 -5.27 13.93
CA THR A 146 -2.45 -6.03 12.77
C THR A 146 -2.92 -5.11 11.65
N ALA A 147 -2.16 -5.05 10.56
CA ALA A 147 -2.60 -4.43 9.31
C ALA A 147 -3.58 -5.34 8.56
N SER A 148 -4.48 -4.73 7.79
CA SER A 148 -5.53 -5.48 7.10
C SER A 148 -5.90 -4.91 5.73
N TYR A 149 -6.47 -5.77 4.90
CA TYR A 149 -7.04 -5.49 3.57
C TYR A 149 -8.15 -6.51 3.24
N PRO A 150 -9.21 -6.13 2.53
CA PRO A 150 -9.58 -4.77 2.13
C PRO A 150 -10.36 -4.02 3.22
N ASP A 151 -10.51 -2.72 3.07
CA ASP A 151 -11.35 -1.89 3.94
C ASP A 151 -12.84 -1.85 3.49
N CYS A 152 -13.14 -2.41 2.32
CA CYS A 152 -14.48 -2.61 1.76
C CYS A 152 -14.45 -3.74 0.72
N PRO A 153 -15.62 -4.31 0.29
CA PRO A 153 -15.66 -5.37 -0.70
C PRO A 153 -14.94 -4.97 -2.00
N SER A 154 -14.00 -5.81 -2.46
CA SER A 154 -13.14 -5.51 -3.61
C SER A 154 -13.37 -6.49 -4.77
N VAL A 155 -14.31 -6.17 -5.66
CA VAL A 155 -14.56 -6.97 -6.88
C VAL A 155 -13.30 -7.08 -7.75
N ARG A 156 -12.59 -5.94 -7.93
CA ARG A 156 -11.33 -5.92 -8.68
C ARG A 156 -10.25 -6.76 -8.00
N GLY A 157 -10.12 -6.65 -6.68
CA GLY A 157 -9.16 -7.47 -5.92
C GLY A 157 -9.42 -8.97 -6.08
N ARG A 158 -10.68 -9.40 -5.95
CA ARG A 158 -11.04 -10.81 -6.18
C ARG A 158 -10.75 -11.30 -7.61
N ARG A 159 -10.93 -10.44 -8.63
CA ARG A 159 -10.58 -10.77 -10.02
C ARG A 159 -9.07 -10.98 -10.18
N HIS A 160 -8.24 -10.06 -9.67
CA HIS A 160 -6.78 -10.19 -9.72
C HIS A 160 -6.31 -11.49 -9.06
N ILE A 161 -6.87 -11.86 -7.88
CA ILE A 161 -6.52 -13.10 -7.19
C ILE A 161 -6.89 -14.32 -8.05
N LYS A 162 -8.07 -14.34 -8.67
CA LYS A 162 -8.50 -15.44 -9.54
C LYS A 162 -7.58 -15.62 -10.76
N ASP A 163 -7.16 -14.52 -11.37
CA ASP A 163 -6.26 -14.55 -12.53
C ASP A 163 -4.87 -15.07 -12.13
N LEU A 164 -4.36 -14.69 -10.93
CA LEU A 164 -3.12 -15.22 -10.38
C LEU A 164 -3.23 -16.72 -10.04
N ILE A 165 -4.35 -17.18 -9.45
CA ILE A 165 -4.59 -18.61 -9.18
C ILE A 165 -4.53 -19.40 -10.48
N SER A 166 -5.27 -18.94 -11.49
CA SER A 166 -5.33 -19.63 -12.78
C SER A 166 -3.95 -19.68 -13.44
N ALA A 167 -3.20 -18.59 -13.42
CA ALA A 167 -1.84 -18.52 -13.98
C ALA A 167 -0.86 -19.44 -13.22
N SER A 168 -0.94 -19.44 -11.89
CA SER A 168 -0.11 -20.32 -11.06
C SER A 168 -0.40 -21.81 -11.29
N SER A 169 -1.67 -22.17 -11.50
CA SER A 169 -2.07 -23.55 -11.85
C SER A 169 -1.53 -24.01 -13.21
N GLU A 170 -1.15 -23.08 -14.08
CA GLU A 170 -0.49 -23.36 -15.39
C GLU A 170 1.04 -23.32 -15.30
N GLY A 171 1.58 -23.20 -14.10
CA GLY A 171 3.03 -23.21 -13.87
C GLY A 171 3.72 -21.86 -13.93
N LEU A 172 2.97 -20.74 -14.04
CA LEU A 172 3.57 -19.41 -13.94
C LEU A 172 3.87 -19.05 -12.47
N ASP A 173 5.00 -18.42 -12.21
CA ASP A 173 5.32 -17.91 -10.87
C ASP A 173 4.52 -16.64 -10.58
N CYS A 174 3.74 -16.67 -9.50
CA CYS A 174 2.82 -15.63 -9.12
C CYS A 174 2.97 -15.26 -7.65
N ALA A 175 2.86 -13.97 -7.34
CA ALA A 175 2.93 -13.46 -5.98
C ALA A 175 1.93 -12.31 -5.76
N MET A 176 1.52 -12.14 -4.50
CA MET A 176 0.86 -10.93 -4.00
C MET A 176 1.69 -10.35 -2.87
N LEU A 177 1.83 -9.04 -2.87
CA LEU A 177 2.46 -8.29 -1.80
C LEU A 177 1.46 -7.31 -1.18
N PHE A 178 1.30 -7.38 0.13
CA PHE A 178 0.56 -6.40 0.90
C PHE A 178 1.54 -5.39 1.51
N ILE A 179 1.34 -4.11 1.21
CA ILE A 179 2.07 -3.01 1.85
C ILE A 179 1.23 -2.53 3.02
N ALA A 180 1.61 -2.97 4.23
CA ALA A 180 1.08 -2.47 5.48
C ALA A 180 1.70 -1.09 5.74
N ALA A 181 1.13 -0.05 5.13
CA ALA A 181 1.66 1.30 5.20
C ALA A 181 1.21 2.03 6.49
N LEU A 182 1.46 1.37 7.62
CA LEU A 182 1.06 1.72 8.98
C LEU A 182 2.23 1.57 9.94
N PRO A 183 2.42 2.48 10.92
CA PRO A 183 3.38 2.26 12.00
C PRO A 183 2.90 1.15 12.94
N TYR A 184 3.80 0.61 13.76
CA TYR A 184 3.53 -0.32 14.87
C TYR A 184 2.85 -1.65 14.50
N VAL A 185 2.90 -2.08 13.24
CA VAL A 185 2.33 -3.38 12.82
C VAL A 185 3.42 -4.46 12.76
N ASP A 186 3.09 -5.64 13.27
CA ASP A 186 3.95 -6.82 13.26
C ASP A 186 3.39 -7.95 12.38
N ARG A 187 2.13 -7.82 11.93
CA ARG A 187 1.46 -8.81 11.07
C ARG A 187 0.46 -8.19 10.12
N PHE A 188 0.15 -8.95 9.08
CA PHE A 188 -0.95 -8.70 8.14
C PHE A 188 -1.98 -9.82 8.25
N LYS A 189 -3.27 -9.45 8.29
CA LYS A 189 -4.39 -10.38 8.25
C LYS A 189 -5.48 -9.85 7.32
N PRO A 190 -6.00 -10.68 6.38
CA PRO A 190 -7.09 -10.24 5.51
C PRO A 190 -8.39 -9.99 6.29
N ASN A 191 -9.15 -8.97 5.85
CA ASN A 191 -10.39 -8.55 6.50
C ASN A 191 -11.59 -9.39 6.04
N GLY A 192 -11.87 -10.47 6.73
CA GLY A 192 -13.01 -11.35 6.46
C GLY A 192 -14.37 -10.71 6.73
N ILE A 193 -14.43 -9.65 7.56
CA ILE A 193 -15.68 -8.91 7.80
C ILE A 193 -16.05 -8.08 6.56
N ALA A 194 -15.07 -7.41 5.96
CA ALA A 194 -15.31 -6.58 4.78
C ALA A 194 -15.51 -7.41 3.51
N ASP A 195 -14.73 -8.49 3.33
CA ASP A 195 -14.80 -9.32 2.11
C ASP A 195 -14.43 -10.79 2.42
N PRO A 196 -15.36 -11.61 2.94
CA PRO A 196 -15.09 -13.01 3.24
C PRO A 196 -14.69 -13.82 1.99
N LYS A 197 -15.26 -13.51 0.82
CA LYS A 197 -14.92 -14.16 -0.45
C LYS A 197 -13.48 -13.92 -0.88
N LEU A 198 -12.93 -12.75 -0.53
CA LEU A 198 -11.54 -12.44 -0.82
C LEU A 198 -10.60 -13.27 0.07
N VAL A 199 -10.95 -13.47 1.33
CA VAL A 199 -10.17 -14.33 2.26
C VAL A 199 -10.13 -15.78 1.75
N ASP A 200 -11.27 -16.33 1.33
CA ASP A 200 -11.33 -17.68 0.76
C ASP A 200 -10.47 -17.80 -0.51
N LEU A 201 -10.48 -16.76 -1.36
CA LEU A 201 -9.64 -16.72 -2.55
C LEU A 201 -8.14 -16.62 -2.20
N LEU A 202 -7.74 -15.89 -1.15
CA LEU A 202 -6.34 -15.85 -0.71
C LEU A 202 -5.87 -17.22 -0.21
N ARG A 203 -6.71 -17.93 0.57
CA ARG A 203 -6.42 -19.31 0.99
C ARG A 203 -6.25 -20.25 -0.21
N LEU A 204 -7.13 -20.13 -1.20
CA LEU A 204 -7.03 -20.91 -2.44
C LEU A 204 -5.76 -20.55 -3.22
N ALA A 205 -5.43 -19.25 -3.32
CA ALA A 205 -4.22 -18.77 -3.98
C ALA A 205 -2.95 -19.40 -3.38
N MET A 206 -2.84 -19.42 -2.04
CA MET A 206 -1.72 -20.10 -1.37
C MET A 206 -1.63 -21.59 -1.70
N LYS A 207 -2.79 -22.30 -1.70
CA LYS A 207 -2.87 -23.72 -2.07
C LYS A 207 -2.49 -23.96 -3.53
N SER A 208 -2.73 -22.99 -4.41
CA SER A 208 -2.37 -23.05 -5.83
C SER A 208 -0.93 -22.59 -6.13
N GLY A 209 -0.11 -22.30 -5.11
CA GLY A 209 1.28 -21.91 -5.28
C GLY A 209 1.52 -20.40 -5.43
N VAL A 210 0.50 -19.54 -5.33
CA VAL A 210 0.70 -18.08 -5.30
C VAL A 210 1.34 -17.68 -3.97
N ARG A 211 2.49 -17.01 -4.03
CA ARG A 211 3.19 -16.54 -2.84
C ARG A 211 2.49 -15.30 -2.26
N ILE A 212 2.01 -15.37 -1.04
CA ILE A 212 1.40 -14.23 -0.34
C ILE A 212 2.43 -13.67 0.64
N LYS A 213 2.77 -12.40 0.48
CA LYS A 213 3.80 -11.71 1.27
C LYS A 213 3.31 -10.36 1.75
N ALA A 214 3.94 -9.82 2.79
CA ALA A 214 3.66 -8.47 3.28
C ALA A 214 4.96 -7.80 3.74
N ILE A 215 4.97 -6.46 3.67
CA ILE A 215 5.99 -5.57 4.22
C ILE A 215 5.30 -4.46 5.00
N SER A 216 6.00 -3.79 5.94
CA SER A 216 5.47 -2.60 6.60
C SER A 216 6.36 -1.39 6.39
N MET A 217 5.71 -0.22 6.27
CA MET A 217 6.37 1.09 6.16
C MET A 217 5.51 2.18 6.79
N HIS A 218 6.15 3.26 7.24
CA HIS A 218 5.46 4.42 7.80
C HIS A 218 6.22 5.71 7.50
N TYR A 219 5.58 6.85 7.74
CA TYR A 219 6.20 8.16 7.75
C TYR A 219 6.45 8.62 9.19
N ASP A 220 7.66 9.12 9.47
CA ASP A 220 8.01 9.79 10.72
C ASP A 220 8.10 11.31 10.49
N PRO A 221 7.13 12.07 11.02
CA PRO A 221 7.13 13.53 10.87
C PRO A 221 8.32 14.23 11.55
N SER A 222 8.87 13.63 12.60
CA SER A 222 9.98 14.23 13.37
C SER A 222 11.28 14.28 12.58
N SER A 223 11.52 13.26 11.77
CA SER A 223 12.68 13.17 10.87
C SER A 223 12.34 13.50 9.41
N SER A 224 11.08 13.78 9.11
CA SER A 224 10.57 13.92 7.73
C SER A 224 10.95 12.75 6.82
N SER A 225 11.02 11.54 7.37
CA SER A 225 11.51 10.36 6.65
C SER A 225 10.48 9.25 6.55
N ILE A 226 10.56 8.46 5.48
CA ILE A 226 9.77 7.24 5.34
C ILE A 226 10.67 6.05 5.57
N TYR A 227 10.19 5.15 6.42
CA TYR A 227 10.90 3.95 6.84
C TYR A 227 10.24 2.69 6.31
N LEU A 228 11.07 1.71 5.93
CA LEU A 228 10.69 0.31 5.82
C LEU A 228 10.97 -0.34 7.19
N ASP A 229 9.90 -0.68 7.93
CA ASP A 229 10.03 -1.23 9.28
C ASP A 229 10.30 -2.73 9.25
N ASN A 230 9.48 -3.44 8.49
CA ASN A 230 9.61 -4.88 8.37
C ASN A 230 9.54 -5.29 6.90
N PRO A 231 10.68 -5.71 6.31
CA PRO A 231 10.72 -6.19 4.93
C PRO A 231 10.12 -7.59 4.74
N GLU A 232 9.74 -8.26 5.83
CA GLU A 232 9.15 -9.62 5.83
C GLU A 232 8.11 -9.73 6.94
N LEU A 233 7.02 -8.95 6.80
CA LEU A 233 5.94 -8.93 7.77
C LEU A 233 5.20 -10.27 7.80
N ASN A 234 4.84 -10.74 9.01
CA ASN A 234 4.09 -11.98 9.17
C ASN A 234 2.72 -11.92 8.49
N VAL A 235 2.31 -12.99 7.80
CA VAL A 235 1.05 -13.08 7.04
C VAL A 235 0.19 -14.19 7.62
N GLU A 236 -1.00 -13.85 8.12
CA GLU A 236 -1.99 -14.76 8.69
C GLU A 236 -3.24 -14.80 7.78
N VAL A 237 -3.36 -15.82 6.90
CA VAL A 237 -4.50 -15.98 5.97
C VAL A 237 -5.46 -17.09 6.39
#